data_df61a966bb2acb187902d4f926c811c9
#
_entry.id   df61a966bb2acb187902d4f926c811c9
#
_cell.length_a   1.000
_cell.length_b   1.000
_cell.length_c   1.000
_cell.angle_alpha   90.00
_cell.angle_beta   90.00
_cell.angle_gamma   90.00
#
_symmetry.space_group_name_H-M   'P 1'
#
loop_
_entity.id
_entity.type
_entity.pdbx_description
1 polymer ?
#
loop_
_entity_poly.entity_id
_entity_poly.type
_entity_poly.pdbx_seq_one_letter_code
_entity_poly.pdbx_strand_id
1 'polypeptide(L)'
;MTAAPEAASAAAPSEGTVMTLSAAQLRIAALRAVQQGRFALAAELGALLLRVDPEDAYGHFVIAQAELRGGDTKQARRAARQALRYAETDVQKHEAARVIAAAYARDERYFLSQVWMRRALMVAPSEALEARAGREFQALRGASRLRLSANLGIAPSSNVNGGASEEISTVDGLPVVGILSPSAQALAGTEAQGELALSYAIQRDARSETWLRGFSSARRVWLTPEAQDKAPDVDNGDFGSSALEFGVQHRRRLGDKGPVLGASATLGRAWQGGERAYDYRRAAFSLIQPVGTRSALIAGVSWQGQSDADTEFNDVQTRGAQLGLSHDFGAPGKVTLMLMGGEAESDNGQIARTTRGAQLAYAPAEALGPVELDLSLSAYKSHYPDYSVLLPVPGGREDKTFRADVDVAFTKLDYAGFMPVLNISGARSDSNVSRFETETLSFSLGFKSRF
;
A
#
# COMPACT_ATOMS: atom_id res chain seq x y z
N MET A 1 30.49 50.12 -84.48
CA MET A 1 29.19 50.24 -83.81
C MET A 1 29.23 49.17 -82.67
N THR A 2 29.57 49.62 -81.48
CA THR A 2 29.75 48.78 -80.28
C THR A 2 28.61 49.09 -79.33
N ALA A 3 27.81 48.07 -79.06
CA ALA A 3 26.77 48.11 -78.02
C ALA A 3 27.38 47.80 -76.67
N ALA A 4 27.16 48.66 -75.67
CA ALA A 4 27.50 48.49 -74.30
C ALA A 4 26.51 47.54 -73.61
N PRO A 5 26.94 46.73 -72.63
CA PRO A 5 26.00 45.89 -71.86
C PRO A 5 25.35 46.74 -70.73
N GLU A 6 24.06 46.57 -70.66
CA GLU A 6 23.15 47.10 -69.62
C GLU A 6 23.45 46.48 -68.27
N ALA A 7 23.71 47.30 -67.27
CA ALA A 7 23.95 46.84 -65.90
C ALA A 7 22.67 46.36 -65.21
N ALA A 8 22.63 45.13 -64.83
CA ALA A 8 21.58 44.56 -64.01
C ALA A 8 21.54 45.23 -62.64
N SER A 9 20.46 45.92 -62.32
CA SER A 9 20.18 46.46 -61.00
C SER A 9 19.96 45.35 -60.02
N ALA A 10 20.82 45.24 -59.03
CA ALA A 10 20.60 44.35 -57.90
C ALA A 10 19.40 44.81 -57.07
N ALA A 11 18.35 44.02 -57.05
CA ALA A 11 17.21 44.26 -56.18
C ALA A 11 17.65 44.27 -54.70
N ALA A 12 17.31 45.33 -53.98
CA ALA A 12 17.50 45.46 -52.55
C ALA A 12 16.79 44.32 -51.79
N PRO A 13 17.35 43.81 -50.66
CA PRO A 13 16.68 42.79 -49.90
C PRO A 13 15.34 43.34 -49.37
N SER A 14 14.28 42.58 -49.58
CA SER A 14 12.91 42.89 -49.09
C SER A 14 13.01 43.03 -47.55
N GLU A 15 12.62 44.19 -47.03
CA GLU A 15 12.44 44.42 -45.60
C GLU A 15 11.47 43.34 -45.06
N GLY A 16 11.97 42.47 -44.18
CA GLY A 16 11.17 41.45 -43.53
C GLY A 16 10.02 42.12 -42.79
N THR A 17 8.81 41.74 -43.09
CA THR A 17 7.60 42.23 -42.43
C THR A 17 7.72 41.91 -40.93
N VAL A 18 7.97 42.91 -40.11
CA VAL A 18 7.98 42.76 -38.64
C VAL A 18 6.53 42.58 -38.20
N MET A 19 6.16 41.34 -37.90
CA MET A 19 4.88 41.04 -37.28
C MET A 19 4.95 41.28 -35.78
N THR A 20 4.22 42.24 -35.26
CA THR A 20 4.02 42.43 -33.83
C THR A 20 2.91 41.48 -33.33
N LEU A 21 3.27 40.53 -32.49
CA LEU A 21 2.32 39.60 -31.86
C LEU A 21 2.00 40.08 -30.44
N SER A 22 0.74 40.07 -30.06
CA SER A 22 0.38 40.21 -28.64
C SER A 22 0.85 38.99 -27.81
N ALA A 23 1.00 39.12 -26.48
CA ALA A 23 1.38 38.01 -25.61
C ALA A 23 0.41 36.81 -25.79
N ALA A 24 -0.88 37.04 -25.95
CA ALA A 24 -1.87 35.99 -26.19
C ALA A 24 -1.62 35.24 -27.51
N GLN A 25 -1.34 35.98 -28.60
CA GLN A 25 -1.01 35.38 -29.91
C GLN A 25 0.32 34.61 -29.84
N LEU A 26 1.29 35.11 -29.10
CA LEU A 26 2.57 34.47 -28.92
C LEU A 26 2.42 33.14 -28.13
N ARG A 27 1.59 33.10 -27.07
CA ARG A 27 1.24 31.87 -26.35
C ARG A 27 0.60 30.84 -27.28
N ILE A 28 -0.38 31.24 -28.13
CA ILE A 28 -1.03 30.34 -29.09
C ILE A 28 -0.01 29.81 -30.11
N ALA A 29 0.86 30.67 -30.65
CA ALA A 29 1.90 30.27 -31.60
C ALA A 29 2.88 29.28 -30.98
N ALA A 30 3.32 29.52 -29.73
CA ALA A 30 4.22 28.67 -29.01
C ALA A 30 3.61 27.28 -28.74
N LEU A 31 2.35 27.22 -28.31
CA LEU A 31 1.63 25.95 -28.11
C LEU A 31 1.45 25.18 -29.41
N ARG A 32 1.12 25.86 -30.50
CA ARG A 32 1.05 25.22 -31.83
C ARG A 32 2.37 24.67 -32.30
N ALA A 33 3.49 25.39 -32.05
CA ALA A 33 4.82 24.92 -32.38
C ALA A 33 5.18 23.61 -31.61
N VAL A 34 4.79 23.52 -30.34
CA VAL A 34 4.92 22.27 -29.56
C VAL A 34 4.10 21.14 -30.17
N GLN A 35 2.83 21.39 -30.51
CA GLN A 35 1.94 20.40 -31.11
C GLN A 35 2.45 19.89 -32.47
N GLN A 36 3.07 20.76 -33.27
CA GLN A 36 3.64 20.45 -34.58
C GLN A 36 5.06 19.81 -34.47
N GLY A 37 5.60 19.62 -33.27
CA GLY A 37 6.95 19.09 -33.09
C GLY A 37 8.09 20.07 -33.42
N ARG A 38 7.78 21.36 -33.60
CA ARG A 38 8.76 22.43 -33.89
C ARG A 38 9.38 22.97 -32.60
N PHE A 39 10.12 22.11 -31.88
CA PHE A 39 10.56 22.37 -30.50
C PHE A 39 11.54 23.56 -30.40
N ALA A 40 12.44 23.74 -31.38
CA ALA A 40 13.34 24.88 -31.39
C ALA A 40 12.56 26.21 -31.46
N LEU A 41 11.59 26.30 -32.41
CA LEU A 41 10.71 27.47 -32.54
C LEU A 41 9.87 27.66 -31.25
N ALA A 42 9.37 26.58 -30.66
CA ALA A 42 8.62 26.66 -29.42
C ALA A 42 9.45 27.25 -28.27
N ALA A 43 10.73 26.85 -28.15
CA ALA A 43 11.65 27.38 -27.14
C ALA A 43 11.93 28.87 -27.36
N GLU A 44 12.17 29.30 -28.61
CA GLU A 44 12.37 30.73 -28.95
C GLU A 44 11.14 31.57 -28.60
N LEU A 45 9.92 31.10 -28.97
CA LEU A 45 8.67 31.78 -28.66
C LEU A 45 8.41 31.82 -27.14
N GLY A 46 8.75 30.75 -26.42
CA GLY A 46 8.71 30.71 -24.95
C GLY A 46 9.67 31.73 -24.33
N ALA A 47 10.89 31.81 -24.85
CA ALA A 47 11.87 32.80 -24.38
C ALA A 47 11.43 34.26 -24.64
N LEU A 48 10.72 34.50 -25.76
CA LEU A 48 10.14 35.82 -26.02
C LEU A 48 9.02 36.15 -25.01
N LEU A 49 8.16 35.19 -24.66
CA LEU A 49 7.16 35.37 -23.60
C LEU A 49 7.82 35.78 -22.27
N LEU A 50 8.90 35.08 -21.88
CA LEU A 50 9.61 35.36 -20.63
C LEU A 50 10.41 36.69 -20.63
N ARG A 51 10.68 37.25 -21.81
CA ARG A 51 11.24 38.62 -21.88
C ARG A 51 10.17 39.69 -21.59
N VAL A 52 8.92 39.40 -21.95
CA VAL A 52 7.79 40.31 -21.67
C VAL A 52 7.31 40.16 -20.25
N ASP A 53 7.19 38.92 -19.78
CA ASP A 53 6.76 38.56 -18.44
C ASP A 53 7.59 37.36 -17.93
N PRO A 54 8.59 37.60 -17.07
CA PRO A 54 9.43 36.53 -16.49
C PRO A 54 8.66 35.48 -15.67
N GLU A 55 7.42 35.79 -15.25
CA GLU A 55 6.56 34.90 -14.46
C GLU A 55 5.50 34.19 -15.32
N ASP A 56 5.54 34.34 -16.64
CA ASP A 56 4.60 33.68 -17.54
C ASP A 56 4.69 32.15 -17.47
N ALA A 57 3.68 31.52 -16.85
CA ALA A 57 3.59 30.07 -16.70
C ALA A 57 3.62 29.32 -18.04
N TYR A 58 3.01 29.89 -19.10
CA TYR A 58 3.01 29.29 -20.45
C TYR A 58 4.38 29.36 -21.10
N GLY A 59 5.09 30.48 -20.94
CA GLY A 59 6.47 30.60 -21.42
C GLY A 59 7.38 29.52 -20.84
N HIS A 60 7.35 29.35 -19.54
CA HIS A 60 8.08 28.30 -18.85
C HIS A 60 7.63 26.88 -19.26
N PHE A 61 6.30 26.64 -19.44
CA PHE A 61 5.77 25.36 -19.85
C PHE A 61 6.23 24.98 -21.28
N VAL A 62 6.19 25.92 -22.22
CA VAL A 62 6.61 25.67 -23.61
C VAL A 62 8.10 25.35 -23.69
N ILE A 63 8.94 26.08 -22.94
CA ILE A 63 10.37 25.76 -22.83
C ILE A 63 10.55 24.36 -22.22
N ALA A 64 9.82 24.02 -21.15
CA ALA A 64 9.90 22.71 -20.53
C ALA A 64 9.56 21.57 -21.50
N GLN A 65 8.53 21.75 -22.33
CA GLN A 65 8.15 20.79 -23.37
C GLN A 65 9.22 20.68 -24.47
N ALA A 66 9.79 21.79 -24.91
CA ALA A 66 10.84 21.82 -25.92
C ALA A 66 12.10 21.08 -25.43
N GLU A 67 12.55 21.40 -24.22
CA GLU A 67 13.71 20.75 -23.57
C GLU A 67 13.48 19.25 -23.34
N LEU A 68 12.29 18.88 -22.88
CA LEU A 68 11.93 17.47 -22.70
C LEU A 68 12.05 16.70 -24.03
N ARG A 69 11.56 17.28 -25.12
CA ARG A 69 11.61 16.65 -26.45
C ARG A 69 13.03 16.66 -27.03
N GLY A 70 13.78 17.74 -26.77
CA GLY A 70 15.20 17.87 -27.15
C GLY A 70 16.13 16.92 -26.38
N GLY A 71 15.70 16.37 -25.25
CA GLY A 71 16.44 15.38 -24.46
C GLY A 71 17.09 15.96 -23.20
N ASP A 72 17.06 17.28 -22.99
CA ASP A 72 17.54 17.86 -21.73
C ASP A 72 16.50 17.79 -20.63
N THR A 73 16.41 16.61 -20.00
CA THR A 73 15.46 16.34 -18.91
C THR A 73 15.70 17.22 -17.68
N LYS A 74 16.94 17.68 -17.46
CA LYS A 74 17.29 18.55 -16.32
C LYS A 74 16.73 19.95 -16.53
N GLN A 75 16.92 20.54 -17.71
CA GLN A 75 16.36 21.85 -18.04
C GLN A 75 14.83 21.77 -18.13
N ALA A 76 14.28 20.71 -18.74
CA ALA A 76 12.84 20.45 -18.75
C ALA A 76 12.23 20.49 -17.33
N ARG A 77 12.85 19.81 -16.36
CA ARG A 77 12.38 19.85 -14.96
C ARG A 77 12.50 21.22 -14.31
N ARG A 78 13.57 21.98 -14.63
CA ARG A 78 13.74 23.35 -14.11
C ARG A 78 12.64 24.28 -14.63
N ALA A 79 12.45 24.29 -15.94
CA ALA A 79 11.43 25.12 -16.58
C ALA A 79 10.02 24.72 -16.13
N ALA A 80 9.70 23.41 -16.06
CA ALA A 80 8.41 22.93 -15.62
C ALA A 80 8.12 23.26 -14.13
N ARG A 81 9.14 23.29 -13.26
CA ARG A 81 8.96 23.77 -11.88
C ARG A 81 8.64 25.27 -11.81
N GLN A 82 9.23 26.09 -12.68
CA GLN A 82 8.84 27.50 -12.79
C GLN A 82 7.43 27.64 -13.33
N ALA A 83 7.07 26.88 -14.39
CA ALA A 83 5.70 26.83 -14.89
C ALA A 83 4.70 26.46 -13.78
N LEU A 84 5.04 25.48 -12.92
CA LEU A 84 4.19 25.09 -11.79
C LEU A 84 4.12 26.16 -10.68
N ARG A 85 5.23 26.88 -10.45
CA ARG A 85 5.30 27.95 -9.45
C ARG A 85 4.38 29.12 -9.80
N TYR A 86 4.37 29.49 -11.08
CA TYR A 86 3.58 30.61 -11.60
C TYR A 86 2.23 30.20 -12.15
N ALA A 87 1.84 28.91 -12.04
CA ALA A 87 0.57 28.38 -12.51
C ALA A 87 -0.59 28.96 -11.70
N GLU A 88 -1.53 29.60 -12.37
CA GLU A 88 -2.74 30.19 -11.78
C GLU A 88 -3.92 29.20 -11.80
N THR A 89 -3.98 28.33 -12.83
CA THR A 89 -5.08 27.39 -13.04
C THR A 89 -4.66 25.93 -12.79
N ASP A 90 -5.64 25.10 -12.45
CA ASP A 90 -5.38 23.67 -12.25
C ASP A 90 -4.94 22.96 -13.55
N VAL A 91 -5.39 23.43 -14.71
CA VAL A 91 -4.90 22.96 -16.02
C VAL A 91 -3.39 23.19 -16.13
N GLN A 92 -2.90 24.39 -15.81
CA GLN A 92 -1.47 24.71 -15.85
C GLN A 92 -0.66 23.90 -14.86
N LYS A 93 -1.16 23.73 -13.63
CA LYS A 93 -0.53 22.89 -12.58
C LYS A 93 -0.46 21.44 -13.01
N HIS A 94 -1.55 20.89 -13.55
CA HIS A 94 -1.64 19.53 -14.06
C HIS A 94 -0.60 19.27 -15.16
N GLU A 95 -0.56 20.10 -16.19
CA GLU A 95 0.33 19.92 -17.31
C GLU A 95 1.81 20.12 -16.91
N ALA A 96 2.14 21.10 -16.08
CA ALA A 96 3.49 21.31 -15.59
C ALA A 96 3.98 20.09 -14.76
N ALA A 97 3.15 19.55 -13.87
CA ALA A 97 3.47 18.37 -13.08
C ALA A 97 3.69 17.12 -13.96
N ARG A 98 2.88 16.96 -15.03
CA ARG A 98 3.04 15.87 -16.02
C ARG A 98 4.36 15.98 -16.78
N VAL A 99 4.80 17.19 -17.16
CA VAL A 99 6.11 17.38 -17.80
C VAL A 99 7.26 16.98 -16.86
N ILE A 100 7.17 17.35 -15.59
CA ILE A 100 8.18 16.93 -14.59
C ILE A 100 8.19 15.41 -14.46
N ALA A 101 7.01 14.77 -14.39
CA ALA A 101 6.88 13.33 -14.33
C ALA A 101 7.51 12.65 -15.57
N ALA A 102 7.21 13.14 -16.77
CA ALA A 102 7.76 12.62 -18.02
C ALA A 102 9.28 12.76 -18.09
N ALA A 103 9.82 13.88 -17.60
CA ALA A 103 11.27 14.08 -17.53
C ALA A 103 11.97 13.11 -16.57
N TYR A 104 11.35 12.80 -15.42
CA TYR A 104 11.84 11.75 -14.52
C TYR A 104 11.73 10.35 -15.13
N ALA A 105 10.62 10.07 -15.85
CA ALA A 105 10.45 8.79 -16.54
C ALA A 105 11.51 8.54 -17.59
N ARG A 106 11.89 9.59 -18.35
CA ARG A 106 12.95 9.51 -19.36
C ARG A 106 14.34 9.24 -18.76
N ASP A 107 14.56 9.69 -17.52
CA ASP A 107 15.78 9.38 -16.76
C ASP A 107 15.66 8.03 -16.03
N GLU A 108 14.66 7.20 -16.30
CA GLU A 108 14.35 5.93 -15.64
C GLU A 108 14.11 6.06 -14.11
N ARG A 109 13.91 7.28 -13.61
CA ARG A 109 13.60 7.55 -12.20
C ARG A 109 12.10 7.40 -11.94
N TYR A 110 11.57 6.21 -12.20
CA TYR A 110 10.14 5.93 -12.20
C TYR A 110 9.45 6.22 -10.86
N PHE A 111 10.11 6.03 -9.74
CA PHE A 111 9.54 6.38 -8.43
C PHE A 111 9.26 7.89 -8.30
N LEU A 112 10.24 8.74 -8.67
CA LEU A 112 10.05 10.19 -8.65
C LEU A 112 9.03 10.63 -9.71
N SER A 113 8.99 9.96 -10.85
CA SER A 113 7.97 10.18 -11.87
C SER A 113 6.56 9.91 -11.34
N GLN A 114 6.35 8.83 -10.56
CA GLN A 114 5.08 8.52 -9.90
C GLN A 114 4.67 9.62 -8.91
N VAL A 115 5.61 10.13 -8.10
CA VAL A 115 5.34 11.23 -7.15
C VAL A 115 4.79 12.47 -7.88
N TRP A 116 5.41 12.84 -9.01
CA TRP A 116 4.96 13.99 -9.79
C TRP A 116 3.67 13.72 -10.57
N MET A 117 3.49 12.49 -11.07
CA MET A 117 2.23 12.10 -11.73
C MET A 117 1.06 12.09 -10.73
N ARG A 118 1.28 11.67 -9.47
CA ARG A 118 0.28 11.79 -8.40
C ARG A 118 -0.09 13.26 -8.14
N ARG A 119 0.90 14.16 -8.12
CA ARG A 119 0.63 15.59 -8.01
C ARG A 119 -0.20 16.13 -9.17
N ALA A 120 0.04 15.64 -10.40
CA ALA A 120 -0.80 15.98 -11.55
C ALA A 120 -2.24 15.47 -11.39
N LEU A 121 -2.42 14.26 -10.88
CA LEU A 121 -3.74 13.68 -10.59
C LEU A 121 -4.54 14.51 -9.58
N MET A 122 -3.89 15.02 -8.52
CA MET A 122 -4.56 15.86 -7.50
C MET A 122 -5.21 17.12 -8.03
N VAL A 123 -4.73 17.64 -9.15
CA VAL A 123 -5.20 18.90 -9.75
C VAL A 123 -5.74 18.66 -11.17
N ALA A 124 -6.16 17.43 -11.47
CA ALA A 124 -6.73 17.12 -12.79
C ALA A 124 -8.04 17.88 -12.99
N PRO A 125 -8.15 18.74 -14.02
CA PRO A 125 -9.30 19.64 -14.18
C PRO A 125 -10.53 18.95 -14.77
N SER A 126 -10.44 17.68 -15.15
CA SER A 126 -11.55 16.89 -15.70
C SER A 126 -11.32 15.39 -15.50
N GLU A 127 -12.40 14.61 -15.47
CA GLU A 127 -12.36 13.15 -15.38
C GLU A 127 -11.54 12.51 -16.51
N ALA A 128 -11.60 13.07 -17.72
CA ALA A 128 -10.84 12.57 -18.87
C ALA A 128 -9.33 12.73 -18.68
N LEU A 129 -8.87 13.87 -18.13
CA LEU A 129 -7.46 14.11 -17.83
C LEU A 129 -7.00 13.29 -16.61
N GLU A 130 -7.86 13.15 -15.61
CA GLU A 130 -7.62 12.25 -14.47
C GLU A 130 -7.43 10.80 -14.94
N ALA A 131 -8.36 10.26 -15.73
CA ALA A 131 -8.28 8.90 -16.25
C ALA A 131 -7.02 8.69 -17.12
N ARG A 132 -6.61 9.70 -17.89
CA ARG A 132 -5.38 9.66 -18.68
C ARG A 132 -4.15 9.60 -17.77
N ALA A 133 -4.04 10.53 -16.83
CA ALA A 133 -2.93 10.57 -15.88
C ALA A 133 -2.88 9.31 -15.01
N GLY A 134 -4.03 8.73 -14.65
CA GLY A 134 -4.14 7.44 -13.95
C GLY A 134 -3.53 6.28 -14.75
N ARG A 135 -3.82 6.18 -16.04
CA ARG A 135 -3.17 5.17 -16.91
C ARG A 135 -1.66 5.38 -17.02
N GLU A 136 -1.22 6.64 -17.15
CA GLU A 136 0.21 6.99 -17.18
C GLU A 136 0.87 6.60 -15.85
N PHE A 137 0.22 6.86 -14.71
CA PHE A 137 0.70 6.46 -13.39
C PHE A 137 0.84 4.94 -13.26
N GLN A 138 -0.15 4.16 -13.71
CA GLN A 138 -0.09 2.70 -13.69
C GLN A 138 1.06 2.15 -14.55
N ALA A 139 1.30 2.74 -15.73
CA ALA A 139 2.43 2.37 -16.57
C ALA A 139 3.78 2.65 -15.85
N LEU A 140 3.91 3.82 -15.21
CA LEU A 140 5.10 4.18 -14.44
C LEU A 140 5.30 3.24 -13.24
N ARG A 141 4.23 2.88 -12.53
CA ARG A 141 4.25 1.90 -11.44
C ARG A 141 4.69 0.53 -11.94
N GLY A 142 4.19 0.14 -13.12
CA GLY A 142 4.61 -1.07 -13.80
C GLY A 142 6.10 -1.09 -14.14
N ALA A 143 6.69 0.03 -14.58
CA ALA A 143 8.10 0.15 -14.92
C ALA A 143 9.03 0.28 -13.70
N SER A 144 8.52 0.78 -12.57
CA SER A 144 9.32 1.05 -11.37
C SER A 144 9.86 -0.22 -10.73
N ARG A 145 11.16 -0.22 -10.44
CA ARG A 145 11.79 -1.25 -9.60
C ARG A 145 11.53 -1.03 -8.11
N LEU A 146 11.22 0.20 -7.70
CA LEU A 146 10.94 0.57 -6.32
C LEU A 146 9.44 0.71 -6.13
N ARG A 147 8.89 0.03 -5.13
CA ARG A 147 7.51 0.15 -4.67
C ARG A 147 7.50 0.53 -3.20
N LEU A 148 6.72 1.52 -2.87
CA LEU A 148 6.47 1.98 -1.51
C LEU A 148 4.97 1.93 -1.27
N SER A 149 4.56 1.35 -0.14
CA SER A 149 3.19 1.45 0.36
C SER A 149 3.21 1.84 1.83
N ALA A 150 2.29 2.70 2.22
CA ALA A 150 2.08 3.09 3.61
C ALA A 150 0.59 2.97 3.90
N ASN A 151 0.26 2.37 5.05
CA ASN A 151 -1.07 2.30 5.60
C ASN A 151 -1.05 3.00 6.96
N LEU A 152 -2.05 3.81 7.23
CA LEU A 152 -2.25 4.46 8.52
C LEU A 152 -3.71 4.27 8.88
N GLY A 153 -3.97 3.93 10.11
CA GLY A 153 -5.32 3.75 10.63
C GLY A 153 -5.41 4.19 12.08
N ILE A 154 -6.58 4.67 12.47
CA ILE A 154 -6.94 4.95 13.85
C ILE A 154 -8.30 4.31 14.12
N ALA A 155 -8.44 3.65 15.26
CA ALA A 155 -9.62 2.90 15.63
C ALA A 155 -9.92 3.00 17.11
N PRO A 156 -11.14 3.34 17.55
CA PRO A 156 -11.62 2.95 18.86
C PRO A 156 -11.79 1.43 18.92
N SER A 157 -11.43 0.84 20.03
CA SER A 157 -11.54 -0.61 20.27
C SER A 157 -12.06 -0.85 21.68
N SER A 158 -12.98 -1.80 21.83
CA SER A 158 -13.50 -2.22 23.12
C SER A 158 -12.52 -3.07 23.93
N ASN A 159 -11.45 -3.58 23.27
CA ASN A 159 -10.49 -4.49 23.89
C ASN A 159 -9.11 -4.30 23.24
N VAL A 160 -8.37 -3.28 23.65
CA VAL A 160 -7.05 -2.95 23.10
C VAL A 160 -5.93 -3.85 23.61
N ASN A 161 -6.15 -4.55 24.75
CA ASN A 161 -5.17 -5.42 25.36
C ASN A 161 -5.40 -6.91 25.07
N GLY A 162 -6.49 -7.28 24.37
CA GLY A 162 -6.87 -8.69 24.15
C GLY A 162 -7.23 -9.42 25.46
N GLY A 163 -7.68 -8.67 26.47
CA GLY A 163 -8.03 -9.19 27.77
C GLY A 163 -9.34 -9.97 27.79
N ALA A 164 -9.59 -10.71 28.86
CA ALA A 164 -10.81 -11.52 29.06
C ALA A 164 -12.05 -10.64 29.10
N SER A 165 -13.17 -11.16 28.59
CA SER A 165 -14.47 -10.50 28.63
C SER A 165 -15.05 -10.46 30.04
N GLU A 166 -14.69 -11.45 30.87
CA GLU A 166 -15.20 -11.62 32.23
C GLU A 166 -14.08 -11.43 33.28
N GLU A 167 -14.45 -10.98 34.48
CA GLU A 167 -13.55 -10.82 35.60
C GLU A 167 -13.17 -12.18 36.24
N ILE A 168 -14.10 -13.13 36.24
CA ILE A 168 -13.93 -14.43 36.85
C ILE A 168 -13.43 -15.42 35.83
N SER A 169 -12.27 -16.02 36.10
CA SER A 169 -11.71 -17.10 35.28
C SER A 169 -12.09 -18.44 35.83
N THR A 170 -12.71 -19.26 34.99
CA THR A 170 -13.05 -20.66 35.25
C THR A 170 -12.33 -21.55 34.25
N VAL A 171 -12.17 -22.83 34.64
CA VAL A 171 -11.59 -23.87 33.78
C VAL A 171 -12.56 -25.03 33.74
N ASP A 172 -13.04 -25.41 32.57
CA ASP A 172 -13.98 -26.51 32.38
C ASP A 172 -13.40 -27.80 32.94
N GLY A 173 -14.22 -28.51 33.77
CA GLY A 173 -13.81 -29.77 34.41
C GLY A 173 -12.87 -29.61 35.62
N LEU A 174 -12.54 -28.41 36.05
CA LEU A 174 -11.78 -28.17 37.27
C LEU A 174 -12.57 -27.26 38.23
N PRO A 175 -12.55 -27.54 39.57
CA PRO A 175 -13.19 -26.67 40.54
C PRO A 175 -12.27 -25.47 40.89
N VAL A 176 -11.67 -24.86 39.88
CA VAL A 176 -10.76 -23.72 40.03
C VAL A 176 -11.45 -22.46 39.53
N VAL A 177 -11.54 -21.47 40.39
CA VAL A 177 -12.05 -20.14 40.09
C VAL A 177 -10.96 -19.15 40.44
N GLY A 178 -10.60 -18.30 39.49
CA GLY A 178 -9.64 -17.21 39.66
C GLY A 178 -10.29 -15.85 39.43
N ILE A 179 -9.88 -14.84 40.14
CA ILE A 179 -10.22 -13.44 39.85
C ILE A 179 -9.08 -12.87 39.01
N LEU A 180 -9.40 -12.38 37.83
CA LEU A 180 -8.42 -11.77 36.92
C LEU A 180 -8.06 -10.37 37.41
N SER A 181 -6.77 -10.02 37.32
CA SER A 181 -6.36 -8.64 37.53
C SER A 181 -7.06 -7.72 36.54
N PRO A 182 -7.30 -6.47 36.89
CA PRO A 182 -7.90 -5.50 35.97
C PRO A 182 -7.19 -5.40 34.61
N SER A 183 -5.87 -5.52 34.60
CA SER A 183 -5.06 -5.51 33.36
C SER A 183 -5.20 -6.76 32.49
N ALA A 184 -5.68 -7.88 33.05
CA ALA A 184 -5.98 -9.11 32.30
C ALA A 184 -7.41 -9.14 31.72
N GLN A 185 -8.27 -8.21 32.13
CA GLN A 185 -9.62 -8.01 31.61
C GLN A 185 -9.59 -7.07 30.42
N ALA A 186 -10.64 -7.08 29.59
CA ALA A 186 -10.77 -6.19 28.44
C ALA A 186 -10.71 -4.70 28.85
N LEU A 187 -9.82 -3.95 28.20
CA LEU A 187 -9.64 -2.52 28.37
C LEU A 187 -9.99 -1.81 27.06
N ALA A 188 -10.88 -0.83 27.17
CA ALA A 188 -11.28 -0.01 26.03
C ALA A 188 -10.25 1.09 25.77
N GLY A 189 -10.08 1.46 24.50
CA GLY A 189 -9.13 2.49 24.12
C GLY A 189 -9.22 2.90 22.66
N THR A 190 -8.29 3.73 22.26
CA THR A 190 -8.04 4.08 20.86
C THR A 190 -6.71 3.51 20.42
N GLU A 191 -6.68 2.89 19.26
CA GLU A 191 -5.47 2.37 18.63
C GLU A 191 -5.10 3.20 17.41
N ALA A 192 -3.82 3.54 17.25
CA ALA A 192 -3.27 4.01 15.99
C ALA A 192 -2.30 2.97 15.46
N GLN A 193 -2.45 2.61 14.20
CA GLN A 193 -1.61 1.64 13.51
C GLN A 193 -0.97 2.28 12.29
N GLY A 194 0.31 2.02 12.08
CA GLY A 194 1.06 2.47 10.92
C GLY A 194 1.88 1.32 10.33
N GLU A 195 1.84 1.18 9.01
CA GLU A 195 2.63 0.20 8.27
C GLU A 195 3.35 0.88 7.11
N LEU A 196 4.59 0.50 6.90
CA LEU A 196 5.41 0.93 5.78
C LEU A 196 6.02 -0.30 5.12
N ALA A 197 5.76 -0.51 3.83
CA ALA A 197 6.38 -1.57 3.06
C ALA A 197 7.16 -1.00 1.87
N LEU A 198 8.42 -1.40 1.77
CA LEU A 198 9.34 -1.07 0.70
C LEU A 198 9.68 -2.34 -0.06
N SER A 199 9.65 -2.31 -1.38
CA SER A 199 10.07 -3.43 -2.22
C SER A 199 10.92 -2.92 -3.39
N TYR A 200 12.07 -3.58 -3.62
CA TYR A 200 12.97 -3.27 -4.71
C TYR A 200 13.19 -4.50 -5.59
N ALA A 201 12.84 -4.40 -6.89
CA ALA A 201 13.04 -5.48 -7.84
C ALA A 201 14.53 -5.58 -8.23
N ILE A 202 15.19 -6.65 -7.77
CA ILE A 202 16.58 -6.95 -8.16
C ILE A 202 16.60 -7.50 -9.58
N GLN A 203 15.65 -8.39 -9.87
CA GLN A 203 15.47 -9.00 -11.17
C GLN A 203 14.00 -8.96 -11.55
N ARG A 204 13.72 -8.69 -12.82
CA ARG A 204 12.38 -8.71 -13.36
C ARG A 204 12.43 -8.99 -14.85
N ASP A 205 11.77 -10.06 -15.25
CA ASP A 205 11.55 -10.43 -16.63
C ASP A 205 10.06 -10.83 -16.83
N ALA A 206 9.70 -11.29 -18.04
CA ALA A 206 8.31 -11.60 -18.37
C ALA A 206 7.69 -12.74 -17.53
N ARG A 207 8.52 -13.62 -16.96
CA ARG A 207 8.05 -14.82 -16.24
C ARG A 207 8.60 -14.94 -14.82
N SER A 208 9.57 -14.12 -14.45
CA SER A 208 10.30 -14.23 -13.20
C SER A 208 10.55 -12.85 -12.58
N GLU A 209 10.37 -12.74 -11.28
CA GLU A 209 10.69 -11.52 -10.53
C GLU A 209 11.27 -11.86 -9.16
N THR A 210 12.30 -11.12 -8.78
CA THR A 210 12.94 -11.22 -7.46
C THR A 210 12.93 -9.85 -6.79
N TRP A 211 12.41 -9.78 -5.57
CA TRP A 211 12.24 -8.56 -4.80
C TRP A 211 12.98 -8.65 -3.47
N LEU A 212 13.71 -7.58 -3.13
CA LEU A 212 14.07 -7.29 -1.75
C LEU A 212 12.87 -6.58 -1.11
N ARG A 213 12.55 -6.94 0.13
CA ARG A 213 11.42 -6.40 0.88
C ARG A 213 11.86 -5.90 2.24
N GLY A 214 11.44 -4.70 2.59
CA GLY A 214 11.48 -4.17 3.94
C GLY A 214 10.05 -3.89 4.39
N PHE A 215 9.75 -4.18 5.64
CA PHE A 215 8.46 -3.88 6.24
C PHE A 215 8.69 -3.37 7.67
N SER A 216 7.91 -2.36 8.04
CA SER A 216 7.87 -1.86 9.41
C SER A 216 6.42 -1.62 9.80
N SER A 217 6.05 -2.02 10.99
CA SER A 217 4.76 -1.71 11.60
C SER A 217 4.95 -1.11 12.98
N ALA A 218 3.99 -0.27 13.38
CA ALA A 218 3.91 0.27 14.72
C ALA A 218 2.44 0.38 15.13
N ARG A 219 2.13 0.01 16.36
CA ARG A 219 0.84 0.18 17.02
C ARG A 219 1.04 0.99 18.28
N ARG A 220 0.19 1.99 18.49
CA ARG A 220 0.12 2.80 19.71
C ARG A 220 -1.30 2.73 20.26
N VAL A 221 -1.42 2.73 21.55
CA VAL A 221 -2.68 2.60 22.27
C VAL A 221 -2.84 3.76 23.25
N TRP A 222 -4.04 4.25 23.38
CA TRP A 222 -4.46 5.19 24.41
C TRP A 222 -5.72 4.63 25.07
N LEU A 223 -5.62 4.27 26.35
CA LEU A 223 -6.74 3.78 27.15
C LEU A 223 -7.77 4.89 27.35
N THR A 224 -9.06 4.51 27.47
CA THR A 224 -10.07 5.46 27.95
C THR A 224 -9.82 5.79 29.45
N PRO A 225 -10.33 6.92 29.95
CA PRO A 225 -10.23 7.26 31.38
C PRO A 225 -10.74 6.12 32.29
N GLU A 226 -11.86 5.51 31.92
CA GLU A 226 -12.46 4.39 32.67
C GLU A 226 -11.56 3.15 32.68
N ALA A 227 -10.91 2.85 31.55
CA ALA A 227 -9.96 1.73 31.47
C ALA A 227 -8.70 2.02 32.27
N GLN A 228 -8.21 3.25 32.29
CA GLN A 228 -7.07 3.67 33.10
C GLN A 228 -7.39 3.63 34.61
N ASP A 229 -8.59 4.06 34.99
CA ASP A 229 -9.05 3.97 36.37
C ASP A 229 -9.23 2.51 36.84
N LYS A 230 -9.68 1.63 35.92
CA LYS A 230 -9.83 0.18 36.17
C LYS A 230 -8.48 -0.50 36.35
N ALA A 231 -7.46 -0.11 35.58
CA ALA A 231 -6.12 -0.72 35.60
C ALA A 231 -5.03 0.35 35.77
N PRO A 232 -4.91 0.95 36.98
CA PRO A 232 -4.00 2.08 37.23
C PRO A 232 -2.51 1.68 37.15
N ASP A 233 -2.21 0.40 37.25
CA ASP A 233 -0.83 -0.13 37.26
C ASP A 233 -0.25 -0.35 35.85
N VAL A 234 -1.00 -0.04 34.78
CA VAL A 234 -0.54 -0.19 33.40
C VAL A 234 -0.54 1.14 32.64
N ASP A 235 0.46 1.30 31.81
CA ASP A 235 0.60 2.47 30.95
C ASP A 235 0.18 2.18 29.50
N ASN A 236 -0.22 3.24 28.77
CA ASN A 236 -0.53 3.14 27.35
C ASN A 236 0.60 2.49 26.51
N GLY A 237 1.85 2.72 26.92
CA GLY A 237 3.04 2.18 26.30
C GLY A 237 3.12 0.64 26.32
N ASP A 238 2.62 0.00 27.38
CA ASP A 238 2.69 -1.45 27.60
C ASP A 238 1.95 -2.23 26.50
N PHE A 239 0.89 -1.64 25.95
CA PHE A 239 0.08 -2.22 24.88
C PHE A 239 0.56 -1.81 23.48
N GLY A 240 1.60 -0.98 23.38
CA GLY A 240 2.24 -0.60 22.14
C GLY A 240 3.07 -1.75 21.56
N SER A 241 3.08 -1.91 20.25
CA SER A 241 3.94 -2.87 19.58
C SER A 241 4.57 -2.31 18.32
N SER A 242 5.70 -2.88 17.90
CA SER A 242 6.30 -2.56 16.61
C SER A 242 7.06 -3.77 16.06
N ALA A 243 7.25 -3.79 14.74
CA ALA A 243 8.06 -4.81 14.09
C ALA A 243 8.85 -4.21 12.92
N LEU A 244 10.00 -4.81 12.63
CA LEU A 244 10.84 -4.52 11.49
C LEU A 244 11.22 -5.82 10.80
N GLU A 245 11.01 -5.90 9.49
CA GLU A 245 11.28 -7.07 8.67
C GLU A 245 12.14 -6.73 7.46
N PHE A 246 13.04 -7.64 7.10
CA PHE A 246 13.76 -7.64 5.84
C PHE A 246 13.70 -9.02 5.21
N GLY A 247 13.51 -9.07 3.88
CA GLY A 247 13.38 -10.36 3.22
C GLY A 247 13.62 -10.30 1.72
N VAL A 248 13.63 -11.48 1.13
CA VAL A 248 13.65 -11.70 -0.31
C VAL A 248 12.43 -12.49 -0.71
N GLN A 249 11.85 -12.14 -1.84
CA GLN A 249 10.76 -12.88 -2.46
C GLN A 249 11.08 -13.14 -3.93
N HIS A 250 10.94 -14.38 -4.36
CA HIS A 250 11.04 -14.78 -5.75
C HIS A 250 9.71 -15.33 -6.24
N ARG A 251 9.29 -14.95 -7.44
CA ARG A 251 8.10 -15.48 -8.11
C ARG A 251 8.46 -15.88 -9.52
N ARG A 252 7.96 -17.04 -9.96
CA ARG A 252 8.18 -17.55 -11.32
C ARG A 252 6.92 -18.17 -11.88
N ARG A 253 6.53 -17.74 -13.08
CA ARG A 253 5.46 -18.37 -13.86
C ARG A 253 6.05 -19.46 -14.75
N LEU A 254 5.49 -20.65 -14.69
CA LEU A 254 5.89 -21.79 -15.52
C LEU A 254 5.03 -21.81 -16.79
N GLY A 255 5.61 -21.37 -17.91
CA GLY A 255 4.89 -21.19 -19.19
C GLY A 255 3.99 -19.94 -19.18
N ASP A 256 3.22 -19.73 -20.26
CA ASP A 256 2.44 -18.51 -20.45
C ASP A 256 1.14 -18.49 -19.62
N LYS A 257 0.52 -19.66 -19.45
CA LYS A 257 -0.72 -19.84 -18.67
C LYS A 257 -0.55 -20.82 -17.50
N GLY A 258 0.67 -21.22 -17.22
CA GLY A 258 0.98 -22.20 -16.18
C GLY A 258 0.97 -21.62 -14.76
N PRO A 259 1.31 -22.46 -13.78
CA PRO A 259 1.32 -22.08 -12.38
C PRO A 259 2.36 -20.99 -12.09
N VAL A 260 2.07 -20.22 -11.04
CA VAL A 260 3.00 -19.27 -10.45
C VAL A 260 3.54 -19.86 -9.16
N LEU A 261 4.85 -20.10 -9.13
CA LEU A 261 5.57 -20.52 -7.94
C LEU A 261 6.10 -19.27 -7.22
N GLY A 262 6.02 -19.26 -5.90
CA GLY A 262 6.58 -18.23 -5.03
C GLY A 262 7.45 -18.86 -3.94
N ALA A 263 8.56 -18.22 -3.64
CA ALA A 263 9.40 -18.52 -2.48
C ALA A 263 9.77 -17.22 -1.78
N SER A 264 9.81 -17.22 -0.46
CA SER A 264 10.24 -16.07 0.32
C SER A 264 11.03 -16.49 1.55
N ALA A 265 11.96 -15.63 1.95
CA ALA A 265 12.68 -15.72 3.22
C ALA A 265 12.70 -14.33 3.85
N THR A 266 12.42 -14.27 5.17
CA THR A 266 12.30 -13.02 5.93
C THR A 266 12.99 -13.18 7.28
N LEU A 267 13.66 -12.14 7.73
CA LEU A 267 14.19 -11.96 9.08
C LEU A 267 13.48 -10.76 9.68
N GLY A 268 13.12 -10.84 10.95
CA GLY A 268 12.42 -9.75 11.62
C GLY A 268 12.72 -9.70 13.11
N ARG A 269 12.36 -8.56 13.70
CA ARG A 269 12.38 -8.30 15.13
C ARG A 269 11.09 -7.62 15.53
N ALA A 270 10.55 -8.02 16.66
CA ALA A 270 9.35 -7.43 17.26
C ALA A 270 9.67 -6.84 18.63
N TRP A 271 8.93 -5.79 18.97
CA TRP A 271 8.97 -5.11 20.27
C TRP A 271 7.54 -5.02 20.81
N GLN A 272 7.40 -5.15 22.11
CA GLN A 272 6.17 -4.98 22.87
C GLN A 272 6.48 -4.09 24.08
N GLY A 273 5.62 -3.12 24.38
CA GLY A 273 5.84 -2.21 25.50
C GLY A 273 7.11 -1.33 25.38
N GLY A 274 7.71 -1.27 24.18
CA GLY A 274 9.00 -0.60 23.94
C GLY A 274 10.22 -1.49 24.13
N GLU A 275 10.06 -2.69 24.68
CA GLU A 275 11.12 -3.67 24.88
C GLU A 275 11.17 -4.69 23.74
N ARG A 276 12.33 -5.31 23.51
CA ARG A 276 12.46 -6.40 22.53
C ARG A 276 11.64 -7.59 23.03
N ALA A 277 10.70 -8.06 22.18
CA ALA A 277 9.91 -9.24 22.49
C ALA A 277 10.54 -10.51 21.90
N TYR A 278 10.86 -10.52 20.61
CA TYR A 278 11.49 -11.67 19.96
C TYR A 278 12.13 -11.29 18.61
N ASP A 279 13.07 -12.10 18.18
CA ASP A 279 13.57 -12.17 16.81
C ASP A 279 12.92 -13.34 16.08
N TYR A 280 12.69 -13.21 14.77
CA TYR A 280 12.13 -14.30 13.99
C TYR A 280 12.71 -14.41 12.59
N ARG A 281 12.65 -15.61 12.06
CA ARG A 281 13.01 -15.96 10.70
C ARG A 281 11.89 -16.78 10.09
N ARG A 282 11.50 -16.46 8.87
CA ARG A 282 10.38 -17.09 8.16
C ARG A 282 10.80 -17.52 6.77
N ALA A 283 10.35 -18.69 6.35
CA ALA A 283 10.43 -19.16 4.97
C ALA A 283 9.04 -19.59 4.51
N ALA A 284 8.69 -19.32 3.28
CA ALA A 284 7.41 -19.74 2.72
C ALA A 284 7.54 -20.10 1.23
N PHE A 285 6.76 -21.11 0.81
CA PHE A 285 6.56 -21.49 -0.58
C PHE A 285 5.09 -21.40 -0.92
N SER A 286 4.77 -20.98 -2.13
CA SER A 286 3.41 -20.85 -2.62
C SER A 286 3.28 -21.31 -4.06
N LEU A 287 2.12 -21.84 -4.38
CA LEU A 287 1.71 -22.24 -5.72
C LEU A 287 0.35 -21.62 -6.00
N ILE A 288 0.21 -20.94 -7.13
CA ILE A 288 -1.06 -20.49 -7.67
C ILE A 288 -1.23 -21.17 -9.03
N GLN A 289 -2.16 -22.12 -9.12
CA GLN A 289 -2.48 -22.85 -10.34
C GLN A 289 -3.76 -22.32 -10.95
N PRO A 290 -3.72 -21.58 -12.09
CA PRO A 290 -4.91 -21.22 -12.82
C PRO A 290 -5.67 -22.48 -13.29
N VAL A 291 -6.98 -22.47 -13.13
CA VAL A 291 -7.90 -23.54 -13.57
C VAL A 291 -8.94 -22.91 -14.49
N GLY A 292 -8.77 -23.07 -15.78
CA GLY A 292 -9.53 -22.33 -16.78
C GLY A 292 -9.23 -20.82 -16.72
N THR A 293 -10.25 -20.00 -17.02
CA THR A 293 -10.10 -18.54 -17.12
C THR A 293 -10.56 -17.78 -15.88
N ARG A 294 -11.33 -18.44 -14.99
CA ARG A 294 -11.99 -17.79 -13.86
C ARG A 294 -11.63 -18.36 -12.50
N SER A 295 -10.93 -19.49 -12.44
CA SER A 295 -10.59 -20.13 -11.18
C SER A 295 -9.09 -20.23 -10.98
N ALA A 296 -8.66 -20.30 -9.73
CA ALA A 296 -7.29 -20.61 -9.35
C ALA A 296 -7.27 -21.46 -8.07
N LEU A 297 -6.47 -22.52 -8.08
CA LEU A 297 -6.09 -23.24 -6.87
C LEU A 297 -4.89 -22.53 -6.26
N ILE A 298 -4.89 -22.41 -4.94
CA ILE A 298 -3.85 -21.78 -4.14
C ILE A 298 -3.36 -22.81 -3.14
N ALA A 299 -2.05 -23.03 -3.07
CA ALA A 299 -1.45 -23.87 -2.05
C ALA A 299 -0.20 -23.17 -1.48
N GLY A 300 0.10 -23.44 -0.23
CA GLY A 300 1.27 -22.86 0.41
C GLY A 300 1.71 -23.64 1.63
N VAL A 301 3.00 -23.57 1.92
CA VAL A 301 3.60 -24.04 3.16
C VAL A 301 4.50 -22.95 3.71
N SER A 302 4.60 -22.87 5.04
CA SER A 302 5.42 -21.89 5.72
C SER A 302 6.10 -22.52 6.94
N TRP A 303 7.26 -21.97 7.26
CA TRP A 303 7.98 -22.23 8.48
C TRP A 303 8.41 -20.91 9.11
N GLN A 304 8.31 -20.80 10.43
CA GLN A 304 8.81 -19.66 11.21
C GLN A 304 9.50 -20.17 12.47
N GLY A 305 10.74 -19.76 12.68
CA GLY A 305 11.43 -19.88 13.96
C GLY A 305 11.41 -18.52 14.65
N GLN A 306 11.04 -18.48 15.91
CA GLN A 306 10.97 -17.31 16.75
C GLN A 306 11.82 -17.55 17.98
N SER A 307 12.73 -16.62 18.28
CA SER A 307 13.57 -16.66 19.47
C SER A 307 13.15 -15.53 20.40
N ASP A 308 12.67 -15.89 21.57
CA ASP A 308 12.24 -14.99 22.62
C ASP A 308 13.40 -14.12 23.12
N ALA A 309 13.12 -12.93 23.64
CA ALA A 309 14.14 -12.01 24.10
C ALA A 309 14.72 -12.39 25.45
N ASP A 310 13.91 -13.04 26.29
CA ASP A 310 14.21 -13.26 27.71
C ASP A 310 14.61 -14.71 28.00
N THR A 311 13.98 -15.70 27.35
CA THR A 311 14.22 -17.11 27.65
C THR A 311 13.97 -18.03 26.45
N GLU A 312 14.89 -18.96 26.21
CA GLU A 312 14.76 -20.01 25.20
C GLU A 312 13.53 -20.92 25.42
N PHE A 313 13.03 -21.01 26.66
CA PHE A 313 11.81 -21.75 27.00
C PHE A 313 10.57 -21.26 26.24
N ASN A 314 10.56 -20.01 25.87
CA ASN A 314 9.48 -19.38 25.06
C ASN A 314 9.76 -19.41 23.56
N ASP A 315 10.86 -19.99 23.10
CA ASP A 315 11.15 -20.13 21.68
C ASP A 315 10.04 -20.94 20.99
N VAL A 316 9.72 -20.55 19.75
CA VAL A 316 8.61 -21.17 18.99
C VAL A 316 9.06 -21.53 17.60
N GLN A 317 8.75 -22.76 17.17
CA GLN A 317 8.82 -23.16 15.78
C GLN A 317 7.43 -23.41 15.24
N THR A 318 7.00 -22.63 14.26
CA THR A 318 5.69 -22.77 13.62
C THR A 318 5.83 -23.33 12.22
N ARG A 319 5.06 -24.37 11.91
CA ARG A 319 4.88 -24.93 10.55
C ARG A 319 3.43 -24.75 10.15
N GLY A 320 3.20 -24.32 8.93
CA GLY A 320 1.85 -24.07 8.43
C GLY A 320 1.67 -24.57 7.00
N ALA A 321 0.46 -24.94 6.67
CA ALA A 321 0.02 -25.27 5.32
C ALA A 321 -1.33 -24.62 5.03
N GLN A 322 -1.56 -24.26 3.77
CA GLN A 322 -2.82 -23.69 3.31
C GLN A 322 -3.20 -24.25 1.94
N LEU A 323 -4.49 -24.38 1.72
CA LEU A 323 -5.07 -24.78 0.45
C LEU A 323 -6.33 -23.94 0.18
N GLY A 324 -6.47 -23.41 -1.01
CA GLY A 324 -7.59 -22.55 -1.34
C GLY A 324 -8.05 -22.65 -2.78
N LEU A 325 -9.27 -22.19 -2.97
CA LEU A 325 -9.91 -22.03 -4.27
C LEU A 325 -10.40 -20.59 -4.39
N SER A 326 -9.98 -19.92 -5.45
CA SER A 326 -10.51 -18.61 -5.85
C SER A 326 -11.31 -18.77 -7.13
N HIS A 327 -12.55 -18.23 -7.17
CA HIS A 327 -13.40 -18.25 -8.34
C HIS A 327 -13.98 -16.86 -8.60
N ASP A 328 -13.88 -16.42 -9.86
CA ASP A 328 -14.50 -15.19 -10.37
C ASP A 328 -15.81 -15.52 -11.06
N PHE A 329 -16.93 -15.14 -10.45
CA PHE A 329 -18.28 -15.36 -10.98
C PHE A 329 -18.68 -14.35 -12.06
N GLY A 330 -17.81 -13.39 -12.40
CA GLY A 330 -18.12 -12.27 -13.27
C GLY A 330 -18.86 -11.16 -12.50
N ALA A 331 -20.04 -10.74 -12.97
CA ALA A 331 -20.79 -9.62 -12.36
C ALA A 331 -21.03 -9.74 -10.84
N PRO A 332 -21.33 -10.93 -10.26
CA PRO A 332 -21.40 -11.07 -8.80
C PRO A 332 -20.10 -10.80 -8.07
N GLY A 333 -18.95 -10.96 -8.74
CA GLY A 333 -17.65 -10.74 -8.11
C GLY A 333 -16.86 -12.01 -7.84
N LYS A 334 -15.84 -11.89 -6.99
CA LYS A 334 -14.86 -12.93 -6.72
C LYS A 334 -15.02 -13.48 -5.30
N VAL A 335 -15.03 -14.81 -5.18
CA VAL A 335 -15.02 -15.53 -3.90
C VAL A 335 -13.70 -16.29 -3.79
N THR A 336 -13.10 -16.28 -2.60
CA THR A 336 -11.93 -17.07 -2.27
C THR A 336 -12.18 -17.82 -0.96
N LEU A 337 -12.08 -19.14 -1.00
CA LEU A 337 -12.11 -20.02 0.18
C LEU A 337 -10.67 -20.50 0.44
N MET A 338 -10.21 -20.36 1.68
CA MET A 338 -8.92 -20.86 2.16
C MET A 338 -9.13 -21.80 3.35
N LEU A 339 -8.51 -22.95 3.31
CA LEU A 339 -8.34 -23.85 4.46
C LEU A 339 -6.90 -23.75 4.92
N MET A 340 -6.68 -23.71 6.21
CA MET A 340 -5.35 -23.57 6.80
C MET A 340 -5.17 -24.41 8.03
N GLY A 341 -3.95 -24.88 8.25
CA GLY A 341 -3.57 -25.62 9.43
C GLY A 341 -2.10 -25.40 9.74
N GLY A 342 -1.75 -25.51 11.00
CA GLY A 342 -0.37 -25.36 11.46
C GLY A 342 -0.19 -25.89 12.87
N GLU A 343 1.08 -26.04 13.19
CA GLU A 343 1.58 -26.47 14.48
C GLU A 343 2.65 -25.49 14.96
N ALA A 344 2.56 -25.08 16.21
CA ALA A 344 3.57 -24.30 16.92
C ALA A 344 4.16 -25.18 18.02
N GLU A 345 5.43 -25.53 17.88
CA GLU A 345 6.22 -26.30 18.84
C GLU A 345 6.97 -25.33 19.76
N SER A 346 6.93 -25.55 21.07
CA SER A 346 7.63 -24.78 22.11
C SER A 346 7.79 -25.65 23.34
N ASP A 347 8.85 -25.42 24.14
CA ASP A 347 9.01 -26.05 25.47
C ASP A 347 7.96 -25.48 26.44
N ASN A 348 7.41 -24.30 26.18
CA ASN A 348 6.33 -23.71 26.94
C ASN A 348 4.98 -24.27 26.50
N GLY A 349 4.35 -25.13 27.30
CA GLY A 349 3.03 -25.72 27.03
C GLY A 349 1.88 -24.68 26.91
N GLN A 350 2.09 -23.46 27.38
CA GLN A 350 1.12 -22.36 27.16
C GLN A 350 1.19 -21.77 25.75
N ILE A 351 2.27 -22.05 25.01
CA ILE A 351 2.50 -21.55 23.65
C ILE A 351 2.32 -22.66 22.60
N ALA A 352 2.79 -23.88 22.93
CA ALA A 352 2.69 -25.03 22.03
C ALA A 352 1.24 -25.33 21.66
N ARG A 353 0.93 -25.40 20.36
CA ARG A 353 -0.45 -25.57 19.89
C ARG A 353 -0.56 -26.08 18.47
N THR A 354 -1.69 -26.67 18.16
CA THR A 354 -2.15 -26.89 16.79
C THR A 354 -3.29 -25.92 16.47
N THR A 355 -3.31 -25.40 15.23
CA THR A 355 -4.39 -24.52 14.76
C THR A 355 -4.94 -25.03 13.43
N ARG A 356 -6.26 -25.02 13.27
CA ARG A 356 -6.95 -25.32 12.00
C ARG A 356 -8.00 -24.25 11.77
N GLY A 357 -8.19 -23.85 10.52
CA GLY A 357 -9.16 -22.81 10.23
C GLY A 357 -9.57 -22.76 8.78
N ALA A 358 -10.58 -21.93 8.54
CA ALA A 358 -11.08 -21.59 7.21
C ALA A 358 -11.33 -20.10 7.14
N GLN A 359 -11.13 -19.55 5.95
CA GLN A 359 -11.43 -18.15 5.63
C GLN A 359 -12.19 -18.09 4.32
N LEU A 360 -13.27 -17.31 4.29
CA LEU A 360 -14.05 -16.98 3.12
C LEU A 360 -13.91 -15.48 2.86
N ALA A 361 -13.42 -15.10 1.69
CA ALA A 361 -13.32 -13.71 1.27
C ALA A 361 -14.21 -13.49 0.03
N TYR A 362 -14.89 -12.36 -0.01
CA TYR A 362 -15.73 -11.94 -1.11
C TYR A 362 -15.45 -10.49 -1.49
N ALA A 363 -15.19 -10.27 -2.78
CA ALA A 363 -15.00 -8.97 -3.39
C ALA A 363 -15.96 -8.81 -4.57
N PRO A 364 -16.93 -7.88 -4.54
CA PRO A 364 -17.79 -7.57 -5.68
C PRO A 364 -16.97 -7.17 -6.91
N ALA A 365 -17.48 -7.49 -8.10
CA ALA A 365 -16.81 -7.12 -9.36
C ALA A 365 -16.82 -5.61 -9.62
N GLU A 366 -17.87 -4.94 -9.17
CA GLU A 366 -18.10 -3.51 -9.36
C GLU A 366 -18.35 -2.83 -8.02
N ALA A 367 -17.99 -1.57 -7.96
CA ALA A 367 -18.30 -0.72 -6.81
C ALA A 367 -19.83 -0.62 -6.60
N LEU A 368 -20.28 -0.70 -5.37
CA LEU A 368 -21.67 -0.51 -4.98
C LEU A 368 -21.96 0.98 -4.82
N GLY A 369 -22.27 1.65 -5.94
CA GLY A 369 -22.46 3.10 -5.98
C GLY A 369 -21.14 3.85 -5.71
N PRO A 370 -21.00 4.61 -4.59
CA PRO A 370 -19.79 5.36 -4.28
C PRO A 370 -18.74 4.56 -3.48
N VAL A 371 -18.95 3.24 -3.26
CA VAL A 371 -18.06 2.45 -2.38
C VAL A 371 -17.63 1.15 -3.04
N GLU A 372 -16.36 0.78 -2.83
CA GLU A 372 -15.86 -0.58 -3.02
C GLU A 372 -15.97 -1.33 -1.69
N LEU A 373 -16.37 -2.59 -1.75
CA LEU A 373 -16.63 -3.43 -0.59
C LEU A 373 -15.77 -4.68 -0.66
N ASP A 374 -15.03 -4.99 0.41
CA ASP A 374 -14.37 -6.27 0.61
C ASP A 374 -14.89 -6.89 1.92
N LEU A 375 -15.27 -8.17 1.89
CA LEU A 375 -15.79 -8.91 3.04
C LEU A 375 -14.87 -10.09 3.33
N SER A 376 -14.62 -10.37 4.61
CA SER A 376 -13.87 -11.55 5.05
C SER A 376 -14.51 -12.14 6.30
N LEU A 377 -14.73 -13.48 6.27
CA LEU A 377 -15.16 -14.26 7.41
C LEU A 377 -14.11 -15.34 7.68
N SER A 378 -13.71 -15.52 8.93
CA SER A 378 -12.77 -16.57 9.31
C SER A 378 -13.18 -17.28 10.58
N ALA A 379 -12.87 -18.56 10.65
CA ALA A 379 -13.10 -19.42 11.81
C ALA A 379 -11.84 -20.26 12.05
N TYR A 380 -11.35 -20.28 13.29
CA TYR A 380 -10.16 -21.00 13.71
C TYR A 380 -10.46 -21.81 14.96
N LYS A 381 -9.86 -22.99 15.05
CA LYS A 381 -9.77 -23.77 16.27
C LYS A 381 -8.30 -23.97 16.62
N SER A 382 -7.91 -23.57 17.82
CA SER A 382 -6.57 -23.79 18.39
C SER A 382 -6.66 -24.74 19.57
N HIS A 383 -5.73 -25.69 19.66
CA HIS A 383 -5.66 -26.67 20.74
C HIS A 383 -4.24 -26.65 21.32
N TYR A 384 -4.16 -26.47 22.64
CA TYR A 384 -2.94 -26.41 23.45
C TYR A 384 -2.90 -27.60 24.37
N PRO A 385 -2.27 -28.73 23.99
CA PRO A 385 -2.40 -30.00 24.70
C PRO A 385 -1.80 -29.96 26.13
N ASP A 386 -0.72 -29.20 26.28
CA ASP A 386 0.05 -29.13 27.55
C ASP A 386 -0.26 -27.89 28.38
N TYR A 387 -1.40 -27.23 28.07
CA TYR A 387 -1.78 -26.03 28.79
C TYR A 387 -2.13 -26.32 30.24
N SER A 388 -1.58 -25.52 31.16
CA SER A 388 -1.84 -25.63 32.58
C SER A 388 -2.06 -24.26 33.23
N VAL A 389 -2.88 -24.20 34.28
CA VAL A 389 -3.02 -23.03 35.16
C VAL A 389 -2.24 -23.36 36.45
N LEU A 390 -2.88 -23.81 37.50
CA LEU A 390 -2.24 -24.44 38.68
C LEU A 390 -2.11 -25.97 38.49
N LEU A 391 -3.00 -26.55 37.74
CA LEU A 391 -3.09 -27.96 37.34
C LEU A 391 -3.17 -28.06 35.83
N PRO A 392 -2.77 -29.18 35.23
CA PRO A 392 -3.03 -29.43 33.81
C PRO A 392 -4.53 -29.33 33.52
N VAL A 393 -4.87 -28.60 32.44
CA VAL A 393 -6.27 -28.51 32.00
C VAL A 393 -6.67 -29.84 31.35
N PRO A 394 -7.77 -30.51 31.82
CA PRO A 394 -8.19 -31.77 31.24
C PRO A 394 -8.45 -31.66 29.72
N GLY A 395 -7.70 -32.45 28.96
CA GLY A 395 -7.76 -32.38 27.48
C GLY A 395 -7.07 -31.19 26.85
N GLY A 396 -6.36 -30.34 27.63
CA GLY A 396 -5.70 -29.14 27.17
C GLY A 396 -6.67 -27.94 27.00
N ARG A 397 -6.13 -26.79 26.60
CA ARG A 397 -6.95 -25.61 26.26
C ARG A 397 -7.40 -25.67 24.80
N GLU A 398 -8.66 -25.40 24.57
CA GLU A 398 -9.26 -25.28 23.25
C GLU A 398 -9.88 -23.89 23.07
N ASP A 399 -9.45 -23.16 22.04
CA ASP A 399 -10.02 -21.87 21.66
C ASP A 399 -10.72 -21.99 20.30
N LYS A 400 -11.91 -21.40 20.16
CA LYS A 400 -12.65 -21.28 18.90
C LYS A 400 -12.85 -19.81 18.61
N THR A 401 -12.21 -19.31 17.56
CA THR A 401 -12.25 -17.89 17.20
C THR A 401 -13.02 -17.69 15.90
N PHE A 402 -13.99 -16.79 15.92
CA PHE A 402 -14.71 -16.30 14.75
C PHE A 402 -14.35 -14.83 14.54
N ARG A 403 -14.10 -14.45 13.28
CA ARG A 403 -13.81 -13.08 12.93
C ARG A 403 -14.53 -12.71 11.64
N ALA A 404 -15.07 -11.49 11.60
CA ALA A 404 -15.68 -10.86 10.44
C ALA A 404 -15.02 -9.49 10.22
N ASP A 405 -14.60 -9.22 8.99
CA ASP A 405 -14.04 -7.94 8.58
C ASP A 405 -14.80 -7.42 7.37
N VAL A 406 -15.09 -6.12 7.37
CA VAL A 406 -15.73 -5.39 6.28
C VAL A 406 -14.91 -4.17 5.97
N ASP A 407 -14.34 -4.10 4.77
CA ASP A 407 -13.65 -2.93 4.26
C ASP A 407 -14.56 -2.17 3.30
N VAL A 408 -14.79 -0.89 3.57
CA VAL A 408 -15.59 0.02 2.76
C VAL A 408 -14.70 1.14 2.27
N ALA A 409 -14.26 1.10 1.00
CA ALA A 409 -13.46 2.15 0.40
C ALA A 409 -14.36 3.15 -0.35
N PHE A 410 -14.24 4.44 -0.02
CA PHE A 410 -15.05 5.50 -0.58
C PHE A 410 -14.44 6.04 -1.88
N THR A 411 -14.89 5.52 -3.03
CA THR A 411 -14.29 5.80 -4.35
C THR A 411 -14.45 7.23 -4.83
N LYS A 412 -15.48 7.94 -4.35
CA LYS A 412 -15.75 9.36 -4.69
C LYS A 412 -15.04 10.36 -3.75
N LEU A 413 -14.54 9.90 -2.62
CA LEU A 413 -13.77 10.71 -1.67
C LEU A 413 -12.27 10.47 -1.94
N ASP A 414 -11.80 10.99 -3.08
CA ASP A 414 -10.39 10.90 -3.45
C ASP A 414 -9.66 12.18 -3.05
N TYR A 415 -8.63 12.05 -2.26
CA TYR A 415 -7.69 13.12 -1.99
C TYR A 415 -6.28 12.65 -2.37
N ALA A 416 -5.71 13.27 -3.38
CA ALA A 416 -4.36 12.98 -3.86
C ALA A 416 -4.15 11.53 -4.33
N GLY A 417 -5.19 10.86 -4.82
CA GLY A 417 -5.16 9.45 -5.20
C GLY A 417 -5.18 8.49 -3.99
N PHE A 418 -5.62 8.98 -2.83
CA PHE A 418 -5.92 8.18 -1.65
C PHE A 418 -7.42 8.21 -1.37
N MET A 419 -8.01 7.04 -1.24
CA MET A 419 -9.40 6.87 -0.83
C MET A 419 -9.47 6.55 0.65
N PRO A 420 -10.37 7.19 1.42
CA PRO A 420 -10.66 6.75 2.77
C PRO A 420 -11.24 5.32 2.75
N VAL A 421 -10.82 4.51 3.70
CA VAL A 421 -11.34 3.16 3.92
C VAL A 421 -11.82 3.08 5.36
N LEU A 422 -13.07 2.72 5.56
CA LEU A 422 -13.60 2.32 6.85
C LEU A 422 -13.49 0.81 6.94
N ASN A 423 -12.70 0.32 7.89
CA ASN A 423 -12.68 -1.09 8.27
C ASN A 423 -13.54 -1.27 9.52
N ILE A 424 -14.44 -2.25 9.48
CA ILE A 424 -15.25 -2.71 10.60
C ILE A 424 -14.82 -4.14 10.88
N SER A 425 -14.30 -4.40 12.07
CA SER A 425 -13.79 -5.70 12.48
C SER A 425 -14.45 -6.16 13.76
N GLY A 426 -15.04 -7.36 13.74
CA GLY A 426 -15.57 -8.05 14.91
C GLY A 426 -14.87 -9.39 15.10
N ALA A 427 -14.45 -9.70 16.33
CA ALA A 427 -13.87 -10.98 16.67
C ALA A 427 -14.40 -11.46 18.01
N ARG A 428 -14.67 -12.78 18.09
CA ARG A 428 -15.05 -13.48 19.30
C ARG A 428 -14.28 -14.77 19.41
N SER A 429 -13.72 -15.03 20.59
CA SER A 429 -13.04 -16.28 20.95
C SER A 429 -13.76 -16.90 22.13
N ASP A 430 -14.24 -18.14 21.97
CA ASP A 430 -14.77 -18.97 23.01
C ASP A 430 -13.68 -19.98 23.44
N SER A 431 -13.53 -20.24 24.74
CA SER A 431 -12.48 -21.10 25.29
C SER A 431 -12.99 -21.94 26.46
N ASN A 432 -12.46 -23.16 26.64
CA ASN A 432 -12.68 -23.95 27.85
C ASN A 432 -11.87 -23.43 29.07
N VAL A 433 -11.10 -22.35 28.88
CA VAL A 433 -10.44 -21.57 29.94
C VAL A 433 -10.90 -20.14 29.78
N SER A 434 -11.85 -19.69 30.58
CA SER A 434 -12.63 -18.48 30.31
C SER A 434 -11.80 -17.18 30.27
N ARG A 435 -10.59 -17.15 30.85
CA ARG A 435 -9.67 -16.01 30.69
C ARG A 435 -9.26 -15.74 29.22
N PHE A 436 -9.50 -16.67 28.29
CA PHE A 436 -9.24 -16.55 26.87
C PHE A 436 -10.53 -16.32 26.05
N GLU A 437 -11.67 -16.22 26.73
CA GLU A 437 -12.90 -15.74 26.13
C GLU A 437 -12.78 -14.23 25.93
N THR A 438 -12.75 -13.83 24.66
CA THR A 438 -12.56 -12.44 24.28
C THR A 438 -13.58 -12.03 23.26
N GLU A 439 -14.03 -10.78 23.37
CA GLU A 439 -14.85 -10.13 22.37
C GLU A 439 -14.26 -8.78 22.03
N THR A 440 -14.16 -8.49 20.73
CA THR A 440 -13.58 -7.23 20.24
C THR A 440 -14.43 -6.72 19.09
N LEU A 441 -14.79 -5.43 19.16
CA LEU A 441 -15.38 -4.68 18.06
C LEU A 441 -14.51 -3.44 17.82
N SER A 442 -14.14 -3.23 16.57
CA SER A 442 -13.24 -2.15 16.17
C SER A 442 -13.71 -1.50 14.88
N PHE A 443 -13.60 -0.18 14.81
CA PHE A 443 -13.89 0.65 13.64
C PHE A 443 -12.65 1.45 13.30
N SER A 444 -11.96 1.08 12.23
CA SER A 444 -10.73 1.74 11.82
C SER A 444 -10.97 2.60 10.59
N LEU A 445 -10.52 3.85 10.64
CA LEU A 445 -10.46 4.72 9.47
C LEU A 445 -9.02 4.76 8.97
N GLY A 446 -8.83 4.37 7.72
CA GLY A 446 -7.54 4.37 7.05
C GLY A 446 -7.61 4.98 5.66
N PHE A 447 -6.50 4.90 4.92
CA PHE A 447 -6.41 5.39 3.54
C PHE A 447 -5.76 4.33 2.65
N LYS A 448 -6.40 4.05 1.51
CA LYS A 448 -5.90 3.14 0.47
C LYS A 448 -5.51 3.95 -0.77
N SER A 449 -4.37 3.64 -1.38
CA SER A 449 -4.02 4.24 -2.67
C SER A 449 -4.94 3.72 -3.76
N ARG A 450 -5.53 4.64 -4.53
CA ARG A 450 -6.37 4.32 -5.70
C ARG A 450 -5.54 3.86 -6.91
N PHE A 451 -4.28 4.21 -6.96
CA PHE A 451 -3.39 3.98 -8.09
C PHE A 451 -2.17 3.15 -7.72
#